data_2fd3105ff60a4f121302a6a65963e581
#
_entry.id   2fd3105ff60a4f121302a6a65963e581
#
_cell.length_a   1.000
_cell.length_b   1.000
_cell.length_c   1.000
_cell.angle_alpha   90.00
_cell.angle_beta   90.00
_cell.angle_gamma   90.00
#
_symmetry.space_group_name_H-M   'P 1'
#
loop_
_entity.id
_entity.type
_entity.pdbx_description
1 polymer ?
#
loop_
_entity_poly.entity_id
_entity_poly.type
_entity_poly.pdbx_seq_one_letter_code
_entity_poly.pdbx_strand_id
1 'polypeptide(L)'
;VGFFTATDFQVLYIMEVSPDNKRGVFYSVTKAIGTVGIVLIAVVRGTFLTSDASNWRMIYLVPAIAGIILAVVAMFASRESKVFMERRIETLERELNAPDVVAASKKEKVGMIAGFKAIIKSKQMRNQMIATCLFMCGMMAFTGFYESVMTMGGMTTEAVTNALFFYPISWALLLFISGFISDKMGRKFAVILFGIIALICQIGFIIGSGNGMNPVVVGLLLGGAIGSYWTSNNTITMMMSESAPTRLRASIVSVNAVIILVATFVSTAVYATLVTMIPLKSLCLWGAVITMGIGMVFLTFTTKETAGMELDSEEA
;
A
#
# COMPACT_ATOMS: atom_id res chain seq x y z
N VAL A 1 -8.04 10.63 1.27
CA VAL A 1 -9.13 9.66 1.59
C VAL A 1 -9.48 8.87 0.34
N GLY A 2 -9.92 9.49 -0.77
CA GLY A 2 -10.36 8.78 -1.97
C GLY A 2 -9.35 7.80 -2.57
N PHE A 3 -8.05 8.12 -2.56
CA PHE A 3 -6.99 7.24 -3.05
C PHE A 3 -6.91 5.93 -2.25
N PHE A 4 -6.89 6.00 -0.92
CA PHE A 4 -6.82 4.81 -0.08
C PHE A 4 -8.08 3.95 -0.21
N THR A 5 -9.26 4.56 -0.24
CA THR A 5 -10.52 3.86 -0.43
C THR A 5 -10.55 3.08 -1.75
N ALA A 6 -10.14 3.70 -2.85
CA ALA A 6 -10.11 3.04 -4.17
C ALA A 6 -9.13 1.85 -4.21
N THR A 7 -7.97 1.97 -3.55
CA THR A 7 -7.00 0.87 -3.49
C THR A 7 -7.49 -0.32 -2.69
N ASP A 8 -8.30 -0.10 -1.66
CA ASP A 8 -8.84 -1.18 -0.82
C ASP A 8 -9.98 -1.93 -1.49
N PHE A 9 -10.84 -1.24 -2.23
CA PHE A 9 -11.85 -1.90 -3.06
C PHE A 9 -11.23 -2.79 -4.13
N GLN A 10 -10.09 -2.38 -4.73
CA GLN A 10 -9.35 -3.22 -5.66
C GLN A 10 -8.87 -4.53 -5.00
N VAL A 11 -8.40 -4.46 -3.74
CA VAL A 11 -7.99 -5.66 -2.99
C VAL A 11 -9.14 -6.63 -2.87
N LEU A 12 -10.31 -6.16 -2.41
CA LEU A 12 -11.49 -7.00 -2.22
C LEU A 12 -11.94 -7.65 -3.53
N TYR A 13 -12.02 -6.87 -4.61
CA TYR A 13 -12.42 -7.38 -5.93
C TYR A 13 -11.44 -8.44 -6.43
N ILE A 14 -10.13 -8.21 -6.33
CA ILE A 14 -9.10 -9.16 -6.76
C ILE A 14 -9.17 -10.43 -5.92
N MET A 15 -9.37 -10.32 -4.60
CA MET A 15 -9.51 -11.48 -3.71
C MET A 15 -10.72 -12.36 -4.05
N GLU A 16 -11.82 -11.77 -4.53
CA GLU A 16 -13.01 -12.52 -4.93
C GLU A 16 -12.90 -13.19 -6.30
N VAL A 17 -12.16 -12.58 -7.24
CA VAL A 17 -12.05 -13.05 -8.63
C VAL A 17 -10.84 -13.94 -8.86
N SER A 18 -9.80 -13.83 -8.03
CA SER A 18 -8.55 -14.56 -8.23
C SER A 18 -8.57 -15.96 -7.63
N PRO A 19 -7.97 -16.97 -8.30
CA PRO A 19 -7.76 -18.30 -7.72
C PRO A 19 -6.92 -18.23 -6.44
N ASP A 20 -7.23 -19.08 -5.45
CA ASP A 20 -6.62 -19.07 -4.11
C ASP A 20 -5.08 -19.13 -4.14
N ASN A 21 -4.53 -19.94 -5.04
CA ASN A 21 -3.09 -20.13 -5.18
C ASN A 21 -2.35 -19.03 -5.97
N LYS A 22 -3.06 -18.03 -6.53
CA LYS A 22 -2.47 -16.97 -7.36
C LYS A 22 -2.93 -15.55 -6.96
N ARG A 23 -3.57 -15.40 -5.80
CA ARG A 23 -4.07 -14.10 -5.32
C ARG A 23 -2.96 -13.04 -5.24
N GLY A 24 -1.80 -13.43 -4.74
CA GLY A 24 -0.64 -12.55 -4.63
C GLY A 24 -0.16 -12.05 -5.99
N VAL A 25 -0.09 -12.93 -6.99
CA VAL A 25 0.30 -12.57 -8.35
C VAL A 25 -0.70 -11.57 -8.96
N PHE A 26 -2.00 -11.88 -8.95
CA PHE A 26 -3.02 -10.99 -9.53
C PHE A 26 -3.02 -9.62 -8.85
N TYR A 27 -2.96 -9.59 -7.52
CA TYR A 27 -2.90 -8.36 -6.76
C TYR A 27 -1.66 -7.53 -7.10
N SER A 28 -0.50 -8.15 -7.11
CA SER A 28 0.78 -7.48 -7.34
C SER A 28 0.91 -6.97 -8.78
N VAL A 29 0.45 -7.74 -9.77
CA VAL A 29 0.42 -7.29 -11.18
C VAL A 29 -0.48 -6.06 -11.33
N THR A 30 -1.67 -6.07 -10.74
CA THR A 30 -2.58 -4.92 -10.80
C THR A 30 -1.96 -3.67 -10.16
N LYS A 31 -1.29 -3.83 -9.01
CA LYS A 31 -0.59 -2.72 -8.35
C LYS A 31 0.62 -2.22 -9.16
N ALA A 32 1.37 -3.13 -9.79
CA ALA A 32 2.50 -2.76 -10.64
C ALA A 32 2.06 -1.93 -11.85
N ILE A 33 0.97 -2.33 -12.52
CA ILE A 33 0.38 -1.55 -13.63
C ILE A 33 -0.05 -0.16 -13.14
N GLY A 34 -0.71 -0.06 -11.99
CA GLY A 34 -1.08 1.23 -11.39
C GLY A 34 0.12 2.12 -11.10
N THR A 35 1.25 1.53 -10.69
CA THR A 35 2.49 2.28 -10.40
C THR A 35 3.13 2.89 -11.64
N VAL A 36 2.96 2.28 -12.82
CA VAL A 36 3.43 2.85 -14.09
C VAL A 36 2.79 4.23 -14.34
N GLY A 37 1.56 4.45 -13.88
CA GLY A 37 0.90 5.76 -13.95
C GLY A 37 1.65 6.89 -13.24
N ILE A 38 2.49 6.58 -12.24
CA ILE A 38 3.30 7.58 -11.52
C ILE A 38 4.36 8.20 -12.43
N VAL A 39 4.82 7.48 -13.47
CA VAL A 39 5.76 8.02 -14.48
C VAL A 39 5.17 9.27 -15.15
N LEU A 40 3.86 9.34 -15.34
CA LEU A 40 3.20 10.50 -15.93
C LEU A 40 3.44 11.78 -15.09
N ILE A 41 3.54 11.66 -13.78
CA ILE A 41 3.82 12.82 -12.90
C ILE A 41 5.21 13.37 -13.20
N ALA A 42 6.22 12.50 -13.35
CA ALA A 42 7.57 12.92 -13.67
C ALA A 42 7.67 13.54 -15.08
N VAL A 43 6.95 12.99 -16.05
CA VAL A 43 6.85 13.55 -17.41
C VAL A 43 6.21 14.93 -17.39
N VAL A 44 5.07 15.09 -16.73
CA VAL A 44 4.37 16.38 -16.61
C VAL A 44 5.23 17.40 -15.86
N ARG A 45 5.92 16.98 -14.79
CA ARG A 45 6.88 17.84 -14.08
C ARG A 45 8.00 18.30 -15.01
N GLY A 46 8.61 17.39 -15.75
CA GLY A 46 9.70 17.71 -16.68
C GLY A 46 9.28 18.66 -17.81
N THR A 47 8.06 18.53 -18.33
CA THR A 47 7.56 19.37 -19.42
C THR A 47 7.09 20.75 -18.97
N PHE A 48 6.44 20.87 -17.83
CA PHE A 48 5.78 22.13 -17.43
C PHE A 48 6.53 22.94 -16.37
N LEU A 49 7.26 22.29 -15.44
CA LEU A 49 7.97 22.98 -14.36
C LEU A 49 9.39 23.45 -14.75
N THR A 50 10.04 22.79 -15.71
CA THR A 50 11.38 23.20 -16.15
C THR A 50 11.34 24.47 -17.00
N SER A 51 10.21 24.76 -17.66
CA SER A 51 10.04 25.96 -18.47
C SER A 51 9.55 27.16 -17.67
N ASP A 52 8.67 26.96 -16.71
CA ASP A 52 8.12 28.04 -15.86
C ASP A 52 7.50 27.47 -14.57
N ALA A 53 8.01 27.90 -13.41
CA ALA A 53 7.51 27.47 -12.09
C ALA A 53 6.04 27.89 -11.84
N SER A 54 5.49 28.86 -12.59
CA SER A 54 4.08 29.26 -12.50
C SER A 54 3.11 28.17 -12.95
N ASN A 55 3.58 27.21 -13.75
CA ASN A 55 2.79 26.12 -14.33
C ASN A 55 2.55 24.92 -13.39
N TRP A 56 2.85 25.05 -12.09
CA TRP A 56 2.71 23.95 -11.12
C TRP A 56 1.31 23.33 -11.10
N ARG A 57 0.26 24.07 -11.48
CA ARG A 57 -1.12 23.55 -11.54
C ARG A 57 -1.29 22.46 -12.59
N MET A 58 -0.47 22.43 -13.64
CA MET A 58 -0.52 21.40 -14.68
C MET A 58 -0.14 20.01 -14.17
N ILE A 59 0.69 19.94 -13.10
CA ILE A 59 1.06 18.67 -12.46
C ILE A 59 -0.18 17.96 -11.88
N TYR A 60 -1.18 18.73 -11.46
CA TYR A 60 -2.42 18.17 -10.90
C TYR A 60 -3.50 18.04 -11.97
N LEU A 61 -3.59 18.99 -12.90
CA LEU A 61 -4.64 19.05 -13.91
C LEU A 61 -4.53 17.90 -14.92
N VAL A 62 -3.33 17.64 -15.44
CA VAL A 62 -3.12 16.58 -16.46
C VAL A 62 -3.45 15.18 -15.92
N PRO A 63 -2.93 14.74 -14.76
CA PRO A 63 -3.33 13.45 -14.17
C PRO A 63 -4.82 13.39 -13.77
N ALA A 64 -5.41 14.52 -13.35
CA ALA A 64 -6.83 14.57 -12.99
C ALA A 64 -7.72 14.32 -14.22
N ILE A 65 -7.43 14.92 -15.37
CA ILE A 65 -8.17 14.67 -16.62
C ILE A 65 -8.03 13.21 -17.04
N ALA A 66 -6.81 12.66 -17.03
CA ALA A 66 -6.58 11.25 -17.33
C ALA A 66 -7.35 10.33 -16.36
N GLY A 67 -7.35 10.66 -15.07
CA GLY A 67 -8.09 9.92 -14.04
C GLY A 67 -9.61 9.94 -14.26
N ILE A 68 -10.18 11.09 -14.65
CA ILE A 68 -11.61 11.20 -14.98
C ILE A 68 -11.96 10.33 -16.19
N ILE A 69 -11.16 10.38 -17.25
CA ILE A 69 -11.38 9.55 -18.44
C ILE A 69 -11.35 8.06 -18.08
N LEU A 70 -10.35 7.63 -17.31
CA LEU A 70 -10.24 6.24 -16.86
C LEU A 70 -11.40 5.83 -15.95
N ALA A 71 -11.88 6.73 -15.06
CA ALA A 71 -13.04 6.47 -14.21
C ALA A 71 -14.32 6.26 -15.05
N VAL A 72 -14.53 7.08 -16.08
CA VAL A 72 -15.65 6.92 -17.01
C VAL A 72 -15.54 5.59 -17.77
N VAL A 73 -14.37 5.25 -18.29
CA VAL A 73 -14.14 3.96 -18.96
C VAL A 73 -14.42 2.79 -17.99
N ALA A 74 -13.93 2.88 -16.75
CA ALA A 74 -14.16 1.85 -15.74
C ALA A 74 -15.65 1.68 -15.41
N MET A 75 -16.44 2.75 -15.37
CA MET A 75 -17.89 2.67 -15.14
C MET A 75 -18.62 1.79 -16.18
N PHE A 76 -18.16 1.82 -17.42
CA PHE A 76 -18.79 1.03 -18.50
C PHE A 76 -18.14 -0.34 -18.72
N ALA A 77 -16.85 -0.48 -18.39
CA ALA A 77 -16.08 -1.69 -18.65
C ALA A 77 -16.04 -2.67 -17.49
N SER A 78 -16.17 -2.19 -16.22
CA SER A 78 -16.12 -3.06 -15.05
C SER A 78 -17.45 -3.80 -14.86
N ARG A 79 -17.34 -5.10 -14.54
CA ARG A 79 -18.47 -5.96 -14.18
C ARG A 79 -18.39 -6.29 -12.69
N GLU A 80 -19.55 -6.49 -12.06
CA GLU A 80 -19.59 -6.98 -10.69
C GLU A 80 -18.99 -8.39 -10.59
N SER A 81 -18.39 -8.70 -9.42
CA SER A 81 -17.87 -10.04 -9.19
C SER A 81 -19.00 -11.08 -9.15
N LYS A 82 -18.74 -12.29 -9.66
CA LYS A 82 -19.73 -13.38 -9.60
C LYS A 82 -20.15 -13.67 -8.17
N VAL A 83 -19.20 -13.68 -7.23
CA VAL A 83 -19.45 -13.89 -5.81
C VAL A 83 -20.41 -12.84 -5.23
N PHE A 84 -20.24 -11.56 -5.60
CA PHE A 84 -21.16 -10.50 -5.20
C PHE A 84 -22.55 -10.71 -5.79
N MET A 85 -22.65 -11.06 -7.06
CA MET A 85 -23.92 -11.28 -7.75
C MET A 85 -24.69 -12.47 -7.15
N GLU A 86 -24.02 -13.58 -6.89
CA GLU A 86 -24.60 -14.77 -6.26
C GLU A 86 -25.12 -14.45 -4.85
N ARG A 87 -24.34 -13.78 -4.02
CA ARG A 87 -24.77 -13.31 -2.69
C ARG A 87 -25.95 -12.33 -2.77
N ARG A 88 -25.96 -11.47 -3.78
CA ARG A 88 -27.07 -10.53 -3.99
C ARG A 88 -28.36 -11.25 -4.33
N ILE A 89 -28.29 -12.25 -5.21
CA ILE A 89 -29.43 -13.10 -5.60
C ILE A 89 -29.94 -13.85 -4.34
N GLU A 90 -29.04 -14.51 -3.61
CA GLU A 90 -29.39 -15.24 -2.38
C GLU A 90 -30.04 -14.34 -1.32
N THR A 91 -29.55 -13.11 -1.19
CA THR A 91 -30.13 -12.12 -0.27
C THR A 91 -31.54 -11.72 -0.73
N LEU A 92 -31.76 -11.50 -2.02
CA LEU A 92 -33.06 -11.15 -2.57
C LEU A 92 -34.06 -12.32 -2.45
N GLU A 93 -33.61 -13.55 -2.69
CA GLU A 93 -34.43 -14.75 -2.49
C GLU A 93 -34.84 -14.93 -1.03
N ARG A 94 -33.91 -14.69 -0.09
CA ARG A 94 -34.23 -14.68 1.36
C ARG A 94 -35.21 -13.57 1.73
N GLU A 95 -35.06 -12.38 1.16
CA GLU A 95 -36.01 -11.26 1.37
C GLU A 95 -37.42 -11.59 0.88
N LEU A 96 -37.54 -12.33 -0.23
CA LEU A 96 -38.81 -12.76 -0.78
C LEU A 96 -39.47 -13.89 0.03
N ASN A 97 -38.66 -14.87 0.47
CA ASN A 97 -39.14 -16.08 1.10
C ASN A 97 -39.36 -15.96 2.64
N ALA A 98 -38.64 -15.04 3.30
CA ALA A 98 -38.69 -14.87 4.76
C ALA A 98 -38.41 -13.40 5.17
N PRO A 99 -39.37 -12.48 4.89
CA PRO A 99 -39.16 -11.03 5.13
C PRO A 99 -38.93 -10.68 6.60
N ASP A 100 -39.55 -11.41 7.53
CA ASP A 100 -39.39 -11.16 8.97
C ASP A 100 -38.01 -11.54 9.50
N VAL A 101 -37.41 -12.61 8.97
CA VAL A 101 -36.04 -13.06 9.32
C VAL A 101 -35.02 -12.06 8.80
N VAL A 102 -35.26 -11.52 7.62
CA VAL A 102 -34.38 -10.52 7.01
C VAL A 102 -34.47 -9.18 7.73
N ALA A 103 -35.67 -8.79 8.19
CA ALA A 103 -35.84 -7.57 9.00
C ALA A 103 -35.08 -7.66 10.33
N ALA A 104 -35.01 -8.84 10.95
CA ALA A 104 -34.19 -9.10 12.13
C ALA A 104 -32.68 -9.07 11.81
N SER A 105 -32.27 -9.63 10.69
CA SER A 105 -30.86 -9.67 10.24
C SER A 105 -30.36 -8.28 9.78
N LYS A 106 -31.20 -7.42 9.21
CA LYS A 106 -30.87 -6.03 8.88
C LYS A 106 -30.55 -5.17 10.12
N LYS A 107 -30.99 -5.56 11.33
CA LYS A 107 -30.57 -4.90 12.57
C LYS A 107 -29.09 -5.17 12.92
N GLU A 108 -28.51 -6.23 12.43
CA GLU A 108 -27.08 -6.55 12.59
C GLU A 108 -26.25 -6.00 11.42
N LYS A 109 -26.28 -4.66 11.26
CA LYS A 109 -25.40 -4.01 10.26
C LYS A 109 -23.95 -4.29 10.59
N VAL A 110 -23.29 -5.05 9.72
CA VAL A 110 -21.85 -5.24 9.75
C VAL A 110 -21.19 -3.93 9.33
N GLY A 111 -20.86 -3.09 10.31
CA GLY A 111 -20.24 -1.78 10.10
C GLY A 111 -18.78 -1.76 10.52
N MET A 112 -18.10 -0.63 10.30
CA MET A 112 -16.70 -0.42 10.71
C MET A 112 -16.43 -0.74 12.18
N ILE A 113 -17.40 -0.47 13.07
CA ILE A 113 -17.29 -0.78 14.52
C ILE A 113 -17.17 -2.29 14.74
N ALA A 114 -17.92 -3.11 14.00
CA ALA A 114 -17.83 -4.56 14.08
C ALA A 114 -16.46 -5.07 13.56
N GLY A 115 -15.97 -4.51 12.45
CA GLY A 115 -14.64 -4.78 11.95
C GLY A 115 -13.53 -4.41 12.96
N PHE A 116 -13.62 -3.24 13.57
CA PHE A 116 -12.66 -2.82 14.60
C PHE A 116 -12.66 -3.76 15.82
N LYS A 117 -13.85 -4.11 16.32
CA LYS A 117 -13.98 -5.08 17.43
C LYS A 117 -13.40 -6.44 17.08
N ALA A 118 -13.61 -6.92 15.84
CA ALA A 118 -13.03 -8.18 15.37
C ALA A 118 -11.50 -8.14 15.34
N ILE A 119 -10.91 -7.06 14.84
CA ILE A 119 -9.44 -6.86 14.84
C ILE A 119 -8.89 -6.90 16.27
N ILE A 120 -9.49 -6.17 17.20
CA ILE A 120 -9.01 -6.13 18.59
C ILE A 120 -9.15 -7.49 19.28
N LYS A 121 -10.23 -8.22 19.00
CA LYS A 121 -10.50 -9.55 19.60
C LYS A 121 -9.55 -10.62 19.05
N SER A 122 -9.22 -10.58 17.77
CA SER A 122 -8.30 -11.53 17.15
C SER A 122 -6.85 -11.15 17.41
N LYS A 123 -6.09 -12.03 18.07
CA LYS A 123 -4.64 -11.83 18.31
C LYS A 123 -3.88 -11.70 17.00
N GLN A 124 -4.23 -12.50 16.00
CA GLN A 124 -3.60 -12.52 14.68
C GLN A 124 -3.80 -11.17 13.97
N MET A 125 -5.04 -10.73 13.78
CA MET A 125 -5.36 -9.48 13.07
C MET A 125 -4.83 -8.25 13.82
N ARG A 126 -4.91 -8.23 15.14
CA ARG A 126 -4.35 -7.15 15.97
C ARG A 126 -2.84 -7.01 15.79
N ASN A 127 -2.12 -8.12 15.76
CA ASN A 127 -0.67 -8.10 15.58
C ASN A 127 -0.28 -7.71 14.15
N GLN A 128 -1.03 -8.15 13.13
CA GLN A 128 -0.87 -7.68 11.76
C GLN A 128 -1.08 -6.17 11.63
N MET A 129 -2.11 -5.63 12.30
CA MET A 129 -2.37 -4.20 12.33
C MET A 129 -1.24 -3.40 13.00
N ILE A 130 -0.69 -3.88 14.11
CA ILE A 130 0.46 -3.24 14.78
C ILE A 130 1.68 -3.26 13.85
N ALA A 131 1.96 -4.39 13.20
CA ALA A 131 3.04 -4.48 12.22
C ALA A 131 2.85 -3.49 11.07
N THR A 132 1.65 -3.39 10.52
CA THR A 132 1.31 -2.39 9.47
C THR A 132 1.63 -0.97 9.93
N CYS A 133 1.22 -0.59 11.15
CA CYS A 133 1.52 0.75 11.68
C CYS A 133 3.04 0.99 11.81
N LEU A 134 3.81 0.02 12.27
CA LEU A 134 5.27 0.12 12.39
C LEU A 134 5.93 0.28 11.01
N PHE A 135 5.49 -0.48 10.00
CA PHE A 135 5.96 -0.33 8.63
C PHE A 135 5.61 1.05 8.06
N MET A 136 4.38 1.54 8.29
CA MET A 136 3.97 2.88 7.85
C MET A 136 4.80 3.97 8.52
N CYS A 137 5.08 3.86 9.81
CA CYS A 137 5.97 4.80 10.48
C CYS A 137 7.36 4.83 9.82
N GLY A 138 7.94 3.67 9.51
CA GLY A 138 9.22 3.59 8.82
C GLY A 138 9.20 4.19 7.41
N MET A 139 8.13 3.92 6.67
CA MET A 139 7.93 4.50 5.35
C MET A 139 7.82 6.03 5.40
N MET A 140 7.07 6.58 6.35
CA MET A 140 6.88 8.04 6.47
C MET A 140 8.14 8.78 6.89
N ALA A 141 9.04 8.15 7.66
CA ALA A 141 10.35 8.70 7.97
C ALA A 141 11.20 9.01 6.71
N PHE A 142 10.90 8.35 5.61
CA PHE A 142 11.64 8.45 4.37
C PHE A 142 10.85 9.15 3.25
N THR A 143 9.63 8.68 2.95
CA THR A 143 8.87 9.12 1.77
C THR A 143 8.44 10.57 1.83
N GLY A 144 8.33 11.17 3.02
CA GLY A 144 8.04 12.60 3.18
C GLY A 144 9.23 13.51 2.85
N PHE A 145 10.46 12.99 2.79
CA PHE A 145 11.67 13.79 2.76
C PHE A 145 12.68 13.43 1.67
N TYR A 146 12.40 12.48 0.79
CA TYR A 146 13.37 12.00 -0.20
C TYR A 146 13.89 13.12 -1.13
N GLU A 147 13.02 14.06 -1.53
CA GLU A 147 13.42 15.18 -2.37
C GLU A 147 14.36 16.13 -1.61
N SER A 148 14.06 16.39 -0.33
CA SER A 148 14.92 17.20 0.53
C SER A 148 16.29 16.50 0.78
N VAL A 149 16.31 15.17 0.88
CA VAL A 149 17.57 14.42 1.03
C VAL A 149 18.44 14.55 -0.24
N MET A 150 17.84 14.50 -1.42
CA MET A 150 18.54 14.69 -2.71
C MET A 150 19.10 16.11 -2.83
N THR A 151 18.28 17.14 -2.57
CA THR A 151 18.70 18.54 -2.68
C THR A 151 19.77 18.91 -1.65
N MET A 152 19.63 18.47 -0.40
CA MET A 152 20.66 18.61 0.63
C MET A 152 21.93 17.78 0.34
N GLY A 153 21.80 16.77 -0.50
CA GLY A 153 22.92 15.98 -1.03
C GLY A 153 23.71 16.70 -2.14
N GLY A 154 23.24 17.88 -2.58
CA GLY A 154 23.86 18.67 -3.63
C GLY A 154 23.39 18.32 -5.05
N MET A 155 22.31 17.53 -5.20
CA MET A 155 21.75 17.24 -6.52
C MET A 155 21.05 18.47 -7.10
N THR A 156 21.30 18.76 -8.37
CA THR A 156 20.62 19.83 -9.12
C THR A 156 19.17 19.46 -9.38
N THR A 157 18.32 20.46 -9.65
CA THR A 157 16.90 20.24 -9.98
C THR A 157 16.71 19.26 -11.15
N GLU A 158 17.60 19.33 -12.16
CA GLU A 158 17.59 18.42 -13.30
C GLU A 158 17.94 16.99 -12.87
N ALA A 159 18.95 16.80 -12.02
CA ALA A 159 19.33 15.50 -11.48
C ALA A 159 18.22 14.89 -10.62
N VAL A 160 17.54 15.70 -9.80
CA VAL A 160 16.38 15.27 -9.02
C VAL A 160 15.23 14.84 -9.94
N THR A 161 14.93 15.62 -10.98
CA THR A 161 13.88 15.29 -11.96
C THR A 161 14.18 13.98 -12.68
N ASN A 162 15.45 13.77 -13.07
CA ASN A 162 15.93 12.52 -13.67
C ASN A 162 15.75 11.33 -12.70
N ALA A 163 16.15 11.47 -11.44
CA ALA A 163 15.95 10.42 -10.45
C ALA A 163 14.45 10.08 -10.27
N LEU A 164 13.60 11.10 -10.21
CA LEU A 164 12.14 10.93 -10.09
C LEU A 164 11.48 10.30 -11.33
N PHE A 165 12.11 10.39 -12.49
CA PHE A 165 11.64 9.69 -13.69
C PHE A 165 11.87 8.17 -13.60
N PHE A 166 13.01 7.75 -13.03
CA PHE A 166 13.38 6.33 -12.97
C PHE A 166 12.85 5.58 -11.74
N TYR A 167 12.49 6.28 -10.65
CA TYR A 167 12.06 5.58 -9.42
C TYR A 167 10.79 4.73 -9.58
N PRO A 168 9.78 5.07 -10.40
CA PRO A 168 8.60 4.22 -10.54
C PRO A 168 8.90 2.89 -11.24
N ILE A 169 9.98 2.81 -12.02
CA ILE A 169 10.36 1.61 -12.75
C ILE A 169 10.76 0.49 -11.79
N SER A 170 11.69 0.76 -10.86
CA SER A 170 12.09 -0.22 -9.86
C SER A 170 10.95 -0.54 -8.88
N TRP A 171 10.13 0.45 -8.54
CA TRP A 171 8.93 0.23 -7.73
C TRP A 171 7.96 -0.74 -8.42
N ALA A 172 7.59 -0.49 -9.67
CA ALA A 172 6.69 -1.37 -10.43
C ALA A 172 7.26 -2.79 -10.58
N LEU A 173 8.57 -2.91 -10.85
CA LEU A 173 9.25 -4.20 -10.96
C LEU A 173 9.18 -5.01 -9.66
N LEU A 174 9.44 -4.37 -8.52
CA LEU A 174 9.39 -5.03 -7.22
C LEU A 174 7.95 -5.46 -6.86
N LEU A 175 6.95 -4.63 -7.13
CA LEU A 175 5.56 -5.01 -6.98
C LEU A 175 5.20 -6.21 -7.87
N PHE A 176 5.62 -6.20 -9.13
CA PHE A 176 5.36 -7.31 -10.05
C PHE A 176 5.94 -8.63 -9.55
N ILE A 177 7.20 -8.62 -9.11
CA ILE A 177 7.90 -9.83 -8.62
C ILE A 177 7.33 -10.29 -7.27
N SER A 178 6.85 -9.38 -6.44
CA SER A 178 6.43 -9.67 -5.07
C SER A 178 5.31 -10.69 -4.97
N GLY A 179 4.37 -10.68 -5.91
CA GLY A 179 3.26 -11.62 -5.93
C GLY A 179 3.73 -13.06 -6.11
N PHE A 180 4.68 -13.28 -7.03
CA PHE A 180 5.24 -14.62 -7.27
C PHE A 180 6.00 -15.13 -6.04
N ILE A 181 6.78 -14.25 -5.40
CA ILE A 181 7.52 -14.61 -4.18
C ILE A 181 6.55 -14.91 -3.05
N SER A 182 5.56 -14.06 -2.85
CA SER A 182 4.57 -14.16 -1.79
C SER A 182 3.70 -15.43 -1.91
N ASP A 183 3.29 -15.80 -3.14
CA ASP A 183 2.50 -17.02 -3.36
C ASP A 183 3.35 -18.31 -3.24
N LYS A 184 4.64 -18.26 -3.62
CA LYS A 184 5.52 -19.44 -3.60
C LYS A 184 6.21 -19.68 -2.25
N MET A 185 6.66 -18.60 -1.59
CA MET A 185 7.50 -18.69 -0.38
C MET A 185 6.75 -18.30 0.89
N GLY A 186 5.52 -17.83 0.76
CA GLY A 186 4.67 -17.39 1.87
C GLY A 186 4.69 -15.89 2.11
N ARG A 187 3.63 -15.41 2.76
CA ARG A 187 3.39 -13.98 3.02
C ARG A 187 4.42 -13.39 3.97
N LYS A 188 4.68 -14.10 5.09
CA LYS A 188 5.66 -13.62 6.10
C LYS A 188 7.06 -13.49 5.52
N PHE A 189 7.50 -14.49 4.76
CA PHE A 189 8.81 -14.43 4.10
C PHE A 189 8.89 -13.22 3.16
N ALA A 190 7.87 -13.00 2.34
CA ALA A 190 7.82 -11.86 1.42
C ALA A 190 7.92 -10.53 2.17
N VAL A 191 7.16 -10.33 3.27
CA VAL A 191 7.23 -9.09 4.07
C VAL A 191 8.65 -8.83 4.60
N ILE A 192 9.33 -9.86 5.13
CA ILE A 192 10.67 -9.72 5.68
C ILE A 192 11.69 -9.43 4.57
N LEU A 193 11.64 -10.18 3.47
CA LEU A 193 12.54 -10.00 2.34
C LEU A 193 12.45 -8.58 1.77
N PHE A 194 11.23 -8.12 1.47
CA PHE A 194 11.04 -6.76 0.95
C PHE A 194 11.32 -5.68 2.00
N GLY A 195 11.09 -5.95 3.27
CA GLY A 195 11.53 -5.06 4.35
C GLY A 195 13.04 -4.86 4.37
N ILE A 196 13.83 -5.93 4.21
CA ILE A 196 15.29 -5.86 4.13
C ILE A 196 15.73 -5.12 2.87
N ILE A 197 15.14 -5.43 1.71
CA ILE A 197 15.43 -4.75 0.43
C ILE A 197 15.14 -3.24 0.56
N ALA A 198 14.03 -2.87 1.20
CA ALA A 198 13.70 -1.46 1.45
C ALA A 198 14.81 -0.74 2.21
N LEU A 199 15.31 -1.32 3.31
CA LEU A 199 16.37 -0.73 4.11
C LEU A 199 17.69 -0.63 3.34
N ILE A 200 18.08 -1.66 2.60
CA ILE A 200 19.30 -1.66 1.79
C ILE A 200 19.21 -0.56 0.70
N CYS A 201 18.11 -0.50 -0.03
CA CYS A 201 17.90 0.52 -1.06
C CYS A 201 17.88 1.93 -0.48
N GLN A 202 17.27 2.12 0.69
CA GLN A 202 17.22 3.40 1.37
C GLN A 202 18.60 3.86 1.85
N ILE A 203 19.41 2.99 2.43
CA ILE A 203 20.79 3.29 2.80
C ILE A 203 21.59 3.69 1.56
N GLY A 204 21.47 2.91 0.49
CA GLY A 204 22.12 3.20 -0.79
C GLY A 204 21.68 4.54 -1.38
N PHE A 205 20.39 4.88 -1.30
CA PHE A 205 19.85 6.16 -1.74
C PHE A 205 20.43 7.34 -0.94
N ILE A 206 20.46 7.25 0.41
CA ILE A 206 20.98 8.32 1.28
C ILE A 206 22.47 8.56 1.01
N ILE A 207 23.23 7.49 0.84
CA ILE A 207 24.67 7.58 0.52
C ILE A 207 24.87 8.14 -0.91
N GLY A 208 24.13 7.60 -1.88
CA GLY A 208 24.28 7.96 -3.28
C GLY A 208 23.91 9.41 -3.57
N SER A 209 22.85 9.91 -2.97
CA SER A 209 22.42 11.31 -3.13
C SER A 209 23.44 12.32 -2.58
N GLY A 210 24.28 11.90 -1.61
CA GLY A 210 25.31 12.77 -1.02
C GLY A 210 26.69 12.69 -1.68
N ASN A 211 26.96 11.66 -2.51
CA ASN A 211 28.27 11.37 -3.07
C ASN A 211 28.34 11.54 -4.62
N GLY A 212 27.40 12.29 -5.21
CA GLY A 212 27.42 12.55 -6.66
C GLY A 212 27.16 11.31 -7.53
N MET A 213 26.45 10.30 -7.01
CA MET A 213 26.06 9.11 -7.77
C MET A 213 25.16 9.50 -8.95
N ASN A 214 25.20 8.71 -10.03
CA ASN A 214 24.36 8.92 -11.20
C ASN A 214 22.87 9.02 -10.81
N PRO A 215 22.15 10.08 -11.23
CA PRO A 215 20.74 10.29 -10.87
C PRO A 215 19.82 9.11 -11.19
N VAL A 216 20.10 8.38 -12.25
CA VAL A 216 19.34 7.15 -12.62
C VAL A 216 19.45 6.11 -11.51
N VAL A 217 20.68 5.86 -11.00
CA VAL A 217 20.90 4.89 -9.92
C VAL A 217 20.25 5.35 -8.63
N VAL A 218 20.36 6.63 -8.31
CA VAL A 218 19.66 7.24 -7.15
C VAL A 218 18.14 7.04 -7.26
N GLY A 219 17.59 7.27 -8.46
CA GLY A 219 16.16 7.03 -8.73
C GLY A 219 15.76 5.56 -8.58
N LEU A 220 16.55 4.63 -9.10
CA LEU A 220 16.31 3.19 -8.95
C LEU A 220 16.39 2.74 -7.49
N LEU A 221 17.32 3.27 -6.70
CA LEU A 221 17.40 3.00 -5.26
C LEU A 221 16.21 3.59 -4.50
N LEU A 222 15.78 4.81 -4.86
CA LEU A 222 14.56 5.42 -4.31
C LEU A 222 13.34 4.55 -4.57
N GLY A 223 13.14 4.13 -5.81
CA GLY A 223 12.03 3.27 -6.19
C GLY A 223 12.15 1.87 -5.57
N GLY A 224 13.37 1.37 -5.40
CA GLY A 224 13.64 0.14 -4.66
C GLY A 224 13.21 0.22 -3.21
N ALA A 225 13.51 1.32 -2.53
CA ALA A 225 13.08 1.56 -1.15
C ALA A 225 11.56 1.70 -1.06
N ILE A 226 10.95 2.64 -1.79
CA ILE A 226 9.51 2.91 -1.76
C ILE A 226 8.71 1.68 -2.20
N GLY A 227 9.13 1.04 -3.30
CA GLY A 227 8.46 -0.16 -3.82
C GLY A 227 8.45 -1.32 -2.85
N SER A 228 9.56 -1.56 -2.18
CA SER A 228 9.66 -2.61 -1.16
C SER A 228 8.84 -2.31 0.09
N TYR A 229 8.76 -1.05 0.52
CA TYR A 229 7.86 -0.63 1.59
C TYR A 229 6.40 -0.93 1.26
N TRP A 230 5.95 -0.49 0.09
CA TRP A 230 4.59 -0.73 -0.37
C TRP A 230 4.29 -2.21 -0.56
N THR A 231 5.25 -2.99 -1.05
CA THR A 231 5.13 -4.44 -1.18
C THR A 231 4.90 -5.10 0.17
N SER A 232 5.72 -4.77 1.17
CA SER A 232 5.56 -5.31 2.53
C SER A 232 4.22 -4.94 3.13
N ASN A 233 3.81 -3.67 3.03
CA ASN A 233 2.53 -3.20 3.55
C ASN A 233 1.33 -3.85 2.86
N ASN A 234 1.37 -3.96 1.53
CA ASN A 234 0.34 -4.64 0.75
C ASN A 234 0.22 -6.13 1.13
N THR A 235 1.34 -6.79 1.35
CA THR A 235 1.36 -8.20 1.77
C THR A 235 0.77 -8.37 3.16
N ILE A 236 1.04 -7.47 4.12
CA ILE A 236 0.42 -7.51 5.45
C ILE A 236 -1.09 -7.27 5.35
N THR A 237 -1.53 -6.36 4.47
CA THR A 237 -2.97 -6.13 4.22
C THR A 237 -3.65 -7.37 3.62
N MET A 238 -2.96 -8.09 2.72
CA MET A 238 -3.44 -9.40 2.25
C MET A 238 -3.56 -10.41 3.38
N MET A 239 -2.52 -10.56 4.21
CA MET A 239 -2.56 -11.45 5.38
C MET A 239 -3.75 -11.14 6.29
N MET A 240 -4.05 -9.86 6.51
CA MET A 240 -5.20 -9.44 7.30
C MET A 240 -6.53 -9.82 6.64
N SER A 241 -6.64 -9.65 5.32
CA SER A 241 -7.82 -10.04 4.55
C SER A 241 -8.03 -11.56 4.53
N GLU A 242 -6.94 -12.34 4.42
CA GLU A 242 -6.96 -13.81 4.47
C GLU A 242 -7.32 -14.33 5.88
N SER A 243 -6.92 -13.62 6.94
CA SER A 243 -7.25 -13.95 8.33
C SER A 243 -8.66 -13.53 8.74
N ALA A 244 -9.37 -12.76 7.92
CA ALA A 244 -10.65 -12.17 8.25
C ALA A 244 -11.82 -13.09 7.91
N PRO A 245 -12.81 -13.27 8.81
CA PRO A 245 -14.05 -13.96 8.48
C PRO A 245 -14.72 -13.31 7.27
N THR A 246 -15.25 -14.13 6.34
CA THR A 246 -15.82 -13.65 5.07
C THR A 246 -16.87 -12.55 5.27
N ARG A 247 -17.73 -12.69 6.29
CA ARG A 247 -18.78 -11.71 6.63
C ARG A 247 -18.21 -10.34 7.04
N LEU A 248 -17.04 -10.29 7.68
CA LEU A 248 -16.43 -9.07 8.24
C LEU A 248 -15.27 -8.54 7.40
N ARG A 249 -14.83 -9.26 6.37
CA ARG A 249 -13.62 -8.96 5.59
C ARG A 249 -13.58 -7.54 5.06
N ALA A 250 -14.65 -7.08 4.41
CA ALA A 250 -14.74 -5.73 3.89
C ALA A 250 -14.63 -4.67 5.00
N SER A 251 -15.29 -4.90 6.16
CA SER A 251 -15.22 -3.99 7.31
C SER A 251 -13.82 -3.97 7.92
N ILE A 252 -13.14 -5.11 8.00
CA ILE A 252 -11.78 -5.24 8.54
C ILE A 252 -10.78 -4.52 7.65
N VAL A 253 -10.83 -4.73 6.32
CA VAL A 253 -9.97 -4.06 5.35
C VAL A 253 -10.20 -2.54 5.38
N SER A 254 -11.45 -2.10 5.46
CA SER A 254 -11.78 -0.66 5.57
C SER A 254 -11.25 -0.04 6.86
N VAL A 255 -11.34 -0.76 7.99
CA VAL A 255 -10.77 -0.30 9.27
C VAL A 255 -9.25 -0.24 9.18
N ASN A 256 -8.60 -1.23 8.58
CA ASN A 256 -7.16 -1.22 8.38
C ASN A 256 -6.73 0.01 7.56
N ALA A 257 -7.45 0.34 6.49
CA ALA A 257 -7.18 1.53 5.68
C ALA A 257 -7.27 2.83 6.49
N VAL A 258 -8.28 2.97 7.34
CA VAL A 258 -8.41 4.15 8.23
C VAL A 258 -7.25 4.21 9.22
N ILE A 259 -6.85 3.08 9.80
CA ILE A 259 -5.74 3.02 10.75
C ILE A 259 -4.42 3.37 10.06
N ILE A 260 -4.17 2.86 8.84
CA ILE A 260 -3.01 3.23 8.03
C ILE A 260 -3.00 4.75 7.78
N LEU A 261 -4.13 5.35 7.45
CA LEU A 261 -4.24 6.79 7.23
C LEU A 261 -3.90 7.58 8.50
N VAL A 262 -4.43 7.17 9.66
CA VAL A 262 -4.12 7.78 10.95
C VAL A 262 -2.63 7.62 11.28
N ALA A 263 -2.07 6.42 11.11
CA ALA A 263 -0.65 6.16 11.33
C ALA A 263 0.24 7.03 10.43
N THR A 264 -0.14 7.18 9.16
CA THR A 264 0.54 8.06 8.19
C THR A 264 0.54 9.50 8.67
N PHE A 265 -0.63 10.04 9.07
CA PHE A 265 -0.77 11.41 9.52
C PHE A 265 0.04 11.67 10.79
N VAL A 266 -0.10 10.81 11.81
CA VAL A 266 0.62 10.93 13.08
C VAL A 266 2.14 10.83 12.85
N SER A 267 2.59 9.86 12.05
CA SER A 267 4.01 9.68 11.75
C SER A 267 4.59 10.89 11.03
N THR A 268 3.88 11.42 10.03
CA THR A 268 4.31 12.61 9.28
C THR A 268 4.44 13.83 10.22
N ALA A 269 3.48 14.04 11.12
CA ALA A 269 3.53 15.14 12.09
C ALA A 269 4.71 14.98 13.07
N VAL A 270 4.94 13.76 13.56
CA VAL A 270 6.08 13.46 14.45
C VAL A 270 7.41 13.71 13.73
N TYR A 271 7.57 13.20 12.51
CA TYR A 271 8.82 13.38 11.76
C TYR A 271 9.04 14.84 11.33
N ALA A 272 7.99 15.57 10.98
CA ALA A 272 8.08 17.02 10.72
C ALA A 272 8.57 17.81 11.93
N THR A 273 8.26 17.36 13.15
CA THR A 273 8.80 17.94 14.38
C THR A 273 10.23 17.49 14.64
N LEU A 274 10.53 16.20 14.49
CA LEU A 274 11.85 15.65 14.74
C LEU A 274 12.93 16.18 13.79
N VAL A 275 12.58 16.53 12.56
CA VAL A 275 13.54 17.10 11.59
C VAL A 275 14.13 18.44 12.05
N THR A 276 13.48 19.14 12.97
CA THR A 276 14.02 20.37 13.57
C THR A 276 15.09 20.10 14.64
N MET A 277 15.16 18.86 15.16
CA MET A 277 16.05 18.46 16.25
C MET A 277 17.15 17.50 15.82
N ILE A 278 16.89 16.70 14.79
CA ILE A 278 17.77 15.63 14.32
C ILE A 278 18.13 15.88 12.85
N PRO A 279 19.41 15.72 12.45
CA PRO A 279 19.80 15.84 11.04
C PRO A 279 18.95 14.94 10.13
N LEU A 280 18.41 15.52 9.04
CA LEU A 280 17.46 14.87 8.16
C LEU A 280 17.90 13.48 7.69
N LYS A 281 19.16 13.34 7.26
CA LYS A 281 19.71 12.05 6.80
C LYS A 281 19.68 10.99 7.91
N SER A 282 20.02 11.37 9.14
CA SER A 282 19.97 10.48 10.30
C SER A 282 18.55 10.12 10.67
N LEU A 283 17.62 11.08 10.61
CA LEU A 283 16.20 10.85 10.86
C LEU A 283 15.61 9.88 9.84
N CYS A 284 15.85 10.09 8.55
CA CYS A 284 15.40 9.18 7.50
C CYS A 284 15.97 7.78 7.66
N LEU A 285 17.24 7.65 8.02
CA LEU A 285 17.90 6.36 8.20
C LEU A 285 17.37 5.63 9.43
N TRP A 286 17.58 6.22 10.60
CA TRP A 286 17.29 5.54 11.87
C TRP A 286 15.79 5.42 12.16
N GLY A 287 14.99 6.41 11.75
CA GLY A 287 13.53 6.33 11.86
C GLY A 287 12.97 5.11 11.14
N ALA A 288 13.46 4.82 9.94
CA ALA A 288 13.03 3.65 9.18
C ALA A 288 13.64 2.34 9.72
N VAL A 289 14.96 2.31 9.99
CA VAL A 289 15.64 1.09 10.48
C VAL A 289 15.03 0.61 11.80
N ILE A 290 14.80 1.52 12.74
CA ILE A 290 14.24 1.16 14.05
C ILE A 290 12.78 0.68 13.90
N THR A 291 11.91 1.47 13.27
CA THR A 291 10.48 1.13 13.23
C THR A 291 10.19 -0.07 12.36
N MET A 292 10.82 -0.19 11.18
CA MET A 292 10.68 -1.37 10.34
C MET A 292 11.37 -2.59 10.94
N GLY A 293 12.56 -2.45 11.51
CA GLY A 293 13.25 -3.54 12.20
C GLY A 293 12.40 -4.15 13.30
N ILE A 294 11.83 -3.30 14.17
CA ILE A 294 10.88 -3.74 15.19
C ILE A 294 9.65 -4.38 14.55
N GLY A 295 9.09 -3.78 13.48
CA GLY A 295 7.94 -4.31 12.75
C GLY A 295 8.18 -5.70 12.16
N MET A 296 9.35 -5.94 11.55
CA MET A 296 9.75 -7.25 11.01
C MET A 296 9.89 -8.31 12.11
N VAL A 297 10.61 -7.98 13.19
CA VAL A 297 10.78 -8.88 14.34
C VAL A 297 9.41 -9.19 14.95
N PHE A 298 8.61 -8.16 15.22
CA PHE A 298 7.27 -8.32 15.79
C PHE A 298 6.38 -9.22 14.92
N LEU A 299 6.28 -8.96 13.62
CA LEU A 299 5.48 -9.76 12.70
C LEU A 299 5.94 -11.21 12.68
N THR A 300 7.26 -11.45 12.66
CA THR A 300 7.84 -12.80 12.59
C THR A 300 7.40 -13.65 13.77
N PHE A 301 7.45 -13.12 14.98
CA PHE A 301 7.20 -13.90 16.21
C PHE A 301 5.74 -13.90 16.66
N THR A 302 4.91 -12.97 16.18
CA THR A 302 3.56 -12.79 16.73
C THR A 302 2.43 -13.14 15.76
N THR A 303 2.74 -13.34 14.47
CA THR A 303 1.73 -13.69 13.44
C THR A 303 1.98 -15.07 12.84
N LYS A 304 0.93 -15.70 12.35
CA LYS A 304 0.99 -16.97 11.60
C LYS A 304 1.05 -16.69 10.10
N GLU A 305 1.54 -17.66 9.33
CA GLU A 305 1.48 -17.65 7.86
C GLU A 305 0.03 -17.78 7.42
N THR A 306 -0.33 -17.07 6.33
CA THR A 306 -1.68 -17.07 5.77
C THR A 306 -1.74 -17.55 4.31
N ALA A 307 -0.59 -17.81 3.68
CA ALA A 307 -0.56 -18.29 2.30
C ALA A 307 -1.31 -19.63 2.18
N GLY A 308 -2.25 -19.69 1.23
CA GLY A 308 -3.02 -20.91 0.98
C GLY A 308 -4.17 -21.16 1.95
N MET A 309 -4.50 -20.24 2.86
CA MET A 309 -5.70 -20.38 3.70
C MET A 309 -6.97 -20.29 2.84
N GLU A 310 -7.89 -21.23 3.05
CA GLU A 310 -9.22 -21.17 2.46
C GLU A 310 -10.02 -20.03 3.09
N LEU A 311 -10.69 -19.24 2.24
CA LEU A 311 -11.41 -18.03 2.68
C LEU A 311 -12.75 -18.31 3.39
N ASP A 312 -13.23 -19.55 3.38
CA ASP A 312 -14.53 -19.96 3.90
C ASP A 312 -14.48 -20.70 5.25
N SER A 313 -13.30 -20.85 5.85
CA SER A 313 -13.22 -21.43 7.20
C SER A 313 -13.82 -20.45 8.23
N GLU A 314 -14.98 -20.79 8.79
CA GLU A 314 -15.61 -20.05 9.90
C GLU A 314 -14.76 -20.03 11.20
N GLU A 315 -13.64 -20.74 11.22
CA GLU A 315 -12.73 -20.93 12.36
C GLU A 315 -11.37 -20.20 12.19
N ALA A 316 -11.35 -18.92 11.88
CA ALA A 316 -10.10 -18.15 11.91
C ALA A 316 -10.03 -17.19 13.12
#